data_c0815267b4c3cfc9515911ac80f2fe3e
#
_entry.id   c0815267b4c3cfc9515911ac80f2fe3e
#
_cell.length_a   1.000
_cell.length_b   1.000
_cell.length_c   1.000
_cell.angle_alpha   90.00
_cell.angle_beta   90.00
_cell.angle_gamma   90.00
#
_symmetry.space_group_name_H-M   'P 1'
#
loop_
_entity.id
_entity.type
_entity.pdbx_description
1 polymer ?
#
loop_
_entity_poly.entity_id
_entity_poly.type
_entity_poly.pdbx_seq_one_letter_code
_entity_poly.pdbx_strand_id
1 'polypeptide(L)'
;MIPESKVRKPMQACLRECKARSNLVSKGNYTITVIPNIQAGEIMNEKTVGMLSKFTGVSVHTIKYYEKLGLISSSRREQSNYRSYDVKSCTDIYECMKYRNMGFSLKDIQLLLKEGDNALLSSLLEKRSQELATEVTELLNTRELIENYRKELADLDRRLGKWYIEDCSDFYFRRQTKGLNYMDEASCESDGINLAEYAPKSSSLLELSPEYFKGDLSAFSWGHGISIDTDNDFMKDKKGFEKISGGRMFTAYLCLGGHYASEGDLINEFLRYYNEYKSGIPKAPVYGFRLRITLDETGERKDYFRLQLPL
;
A
#
# COMPACT_ATOMS: atom_id res chain seq x y z
N MET A 1 13.29 -9.81 10.39
CA MET A 1 14.34 -10.85 10.54
C MET A 1 14.05 -11.63 11.82
N ILE A 2 13.48 -12.84 11.70
CA ILE A 2 13.27 -13.74 12.85
C ILE A 2 14.56 -14.53 12.99
N PRO A 3 15.18 -14.60 14.17
CA PRO A 3 16.47 -15.28 14.32
C PRO A 3 16.33 -16.78 14.05
N GLU A 4 17.17 -17.29 13.17
CA GLU A 4 17.23 -18.69 12.71
C GLU A 4 17.39 -19.76 13.81
N SER A 5 17.72 -19.35 15.03
CA SER A 5 18.02 -20.28 16.13
C SER A 5 16.79 -20.95 16.77
N LYS A 6 15.57 -20.47 16.50
CA LYS A 6 14.34 -21.01 17.13
C LYS A 6 13.62 -22.08 16.30
N VAL A 7 13.97 -22.28 15.04
CA VAL A 7 13.25 -23.21 14.13
C VAL A 7 13.87 -24.61 14.08
N ARG A 8 15.14 -24.77 14.46
CA ARG A 8 15.85 -26.02 14.22
C ARG A 8 15.66 -27.14 15.28
N LYS A 9 15.23 -26.85 16.50
CA LYS A 9 15.19 -27.87 17.57
C LYS A 9 14.00 -28.87 17.53
N PRO A 10 12.76 -28.49 17.16
CA PRO A 10 11.65 -29.45 17.15
C PRO A 10 11.72 -30.50 16.03
N MET A 11 12.25 -30.10 14.87
CA MET A 11 12.29 -30.97 13.68
C MET A 11 13.31 -32.13 13.81
N GLN A 12 14.40 -31.88 14.52
CA GLN A 12 15.42 -32.93 14.74
C GLN A 12 14.97 -34.03 15.70
N ALA A 13 14.11 -33.73 16.65
CA ALA A 13 13.58 -34.74 17.57
C ALA A 13 12.57 -35.67 16.86
N CYS A 14 11.72 -35.16 16.01
CA CYS A 14 10.76 -35.92 15.23
C CYS A 14 11.47 -36.84 14.20
N LEU A 15 12.55 -36.35 13.56
CA LEU A 15 13.33 -37.11 12.60
C LEU A 15 14.18 -38.24 13.25
N ARG A 16 14.54 -38.10 14.53
CA ARG A 16 15.30 -39.18 15.25
C ARG A 16 14.39 -40.34 15.60
N GLU A 17 13.14 -40.14 15.98
CA GLU A 17 12.19 -41.23 16.24
C GLU A 17 11.76 -41.96 14.95
N CYS A 18 11.68 -41.27 13.82
CA CYS A 18 11.42 -41.89 12.51
C CYS A 18 12.59 -42.70 11.96
N LYS A 19 13.87 -42.30 12.24
CA LYS A 19 15.06 -43.02 11.77
C LYS A 19 15.36 -44.34 12.51
N ALA A 20 14.79 -44.53 13.69
CA ALA A 20 15.07 -45.74 14.50
C ALA A 20 14.39 -47.02 13.99
N ARG A 21 13.56 -46.98 12.95
CA ARG A 21 12.80 -48.14 12.43
C ARG A 21 12.92 -48.40 10.93
N SER A 22 13.85 -47.76 10.21
CA SER A 22 14.11 -48.13 8.81
C SER A 22 15.47 -48.80 8.66
N ASN A 23 15.48 -50.08 8.84
CA ASN A 23 16.47 -50.93 8.23
C ASN A 23 16.05 -51.34 6.82
N LEU A 24 16.94 -51.14 5.87
CA LEU A 24 17.13 -51.88 4.61
C LEU A 24 17.23 -51.05 3.34
N VAL A 25 18.44 -50.99 2.90
CA VAL A 25 19.07 -51.52 1.69
C VAL A 25 18.78 -50.87 0.35
N SER A 26 19.84 -50.29 -0.11
CA SER A 26 20.36 -50.05 -1.47
C SER A 26 19.64 -50.65 -2.67
N LYS A 27 19.31 -49.88 -3.61
CA LYS A 27 19.61 -49.76 -5.04
C LYS A 27 18.50 -49.09 -5.80
N GLY A 28 18.80 -47.92 -6.28
CA GLY A 28 18.35 -47.36 -7.53
C GLY A 28 16.85 -47.50 -7.90
N ASN A 29 15.98 -46.89 -7.18
CA ASN A 29 14.66 -46.39 -7.63
C ASN A 29 14.12 -45.53 -6.51
N TYR A 30 13.69 -44.32 -6.81
CA TYR A 30 13.02 -43.45 -5.83
C TYR A 30 11.69 -44.07 -5.45
N THR A 31 11.70 -44.92 -4.44
CA THR A 31 10.46 -45.38 -3.82
C THR A 31 9.98 -44.27 -2.92
N ILE A 32 8.93 -43.58 -3.32
CA ILE A 32 8.14 -42.76 -2.43
C ILE A 32 7.70 -43.69 -1.31
N THR A 33 8.28 -43.55 -0.12
CA THR A 33 7.82 -44.27 1.07
C THR A 33 6.45 -43.70 1.43
N VAL A 34 5.42 -44.31 0.87
CA VAL A 34 4.06 -44.13 1.34
C VAL A 34 4.09 -44.52 2.82
N ILE A 35 3.67 -43.63 3.69
CA ILE A 35 3.45 -43.96 5.12
C ILE A 35 2.68 -45.29 5.13
N PRO A 36 3.19 -46.37 5.72
CA PRO A 36 2.52 -47.64 5.65
C PRO A 36 1.09 -47.51 6.15
N ASN A 37 0.15 -48.10 5.42
CA ASN A 37 -1.24 -48.20 5.82
C ASN A 37 -1.26 -48.94 7.16
N ILE A 38 -1.31 -48.20 8.27
CA ILE A 38 -1.28 -48.71 9.62
C ILE A 38 -2.56 -49.50 9.80
N GLN A 39 -2.44 -50.86 9.86
CA GLN A 39 -3.60 -51.71 10.13
C GLN A 39 -4.17 -51.35 11.50
N ALA A 40 -5.48 -51.31 11.58
CA ALA A 40 -6.21 -51.06 12.82
C ALA A 40 -5.83 -52.12 13.89
N GLY A 41 -4.97 -51.73 14.83
CA GLY A 41 -4.47 -52.61 15.88
C GLY A 41 -3.16 -52.15 16.57
N GLU A 42 -2.37 -51.30 15.93
CA GLU A 42 -1.23 -50.68 16.61
C GLU A 42 -1.70 -49.56 17.53
N ILE A 43 -1.23 -49.55 18.78
CA ILE A 43 -1.52 -48.55 19.79
C ILE A 43 -1.05 -47.18 19.23
N MET A 44 -1.94 -46.46 18.62
CA MET A 44 -1.70 -45.08 18.18
C MET A 44 -1.41 -44.27 19.42
N ASN A 45 -0.22 -43.70 19.50
CA ASN A 45 0.20 -42.85 20.61
C ASN A 45 -0.52 -41.49 20.49
N GLU A 46 -1.81 -41.51 20.76
CA GLU A 46 -2.71 -40.38 20.66
C GLU A 46 -2.30 -39.28 21.64
N LYS A 47 -2.23 -38.05 21.17
CA LYS A 47 -1.76 -36.90 21.94
C LYS A 47 -2.90 -35.90 22.17
N THR A 48 -2.80 -35.17 23.27
CA THR A 48 -3.70 -34.05 23.56
C THR A 48 -3.43 -32.87 22.63
N VAL A 49 -4.39 -31.95 22.52
CA VAL A 49 -4.21 -30.69 21.74
C VAL A 49 -3.02 -29.87 22.23
N GLY A 50 -2.70 -29.91 23.54
CA GLY A 50 -1.53 -29.21 24.08
C GLY A 50 -0.21 -29.82 23.62
N MET A 51 -0.15 -31.16 23.51
CA MET A 51 1.01 -31.85 22.94
C MET A 51 1.15 -31.58 21.44
N LEU A 52 0.04 -31.63 20.70
CA LEU A 52 0.01 -31.29 19.27
C LEU A 52 0.51 -29.86 19.02
N SER A 53 0.09 -28.91 19.84
CA SER A 53 0.56 -27.51 19.82
C SER A 53 2.08 -27.43 20.04
N LYS A 54 2.62 -28.18 21.01
CA LYS A 54 4.07 -28.21 21.26
C LYS A 54 4.87 -28.81 20.09
N PHE A 55 4.35 -29.86 19.46
CA PHE A 55 5.03 -30.50 18.33
C PHE A 55 4.99 -29.69 17.05
N THR A 56 3.87 -29.05 16.78
CA THR A 56 3.67 -28.29 15.52
C THR A 56 4.07 -26.82 15.62
N GLY A 57 4.18 -26.28 16.84
CA GLY A 57 4.38 -24.85 17.09
C GLY A 57 3.11 -23.99 16.85
N VAL A 58 1.99 -24.64 16.54
CA VAL A 58 0.73 -23.96 16.26
C VAL A 58 -0.09 -23.81 17.56
N SER A 59 -0.72 -22.65 17.76
CA SER A 59 -1.47 -22.40 18.99
C SER A 59 -2.65 -23.36 19.15
N VAL A 60 -2.97 -23.74 20.40
CA VAL A 60 -4.16 -24.56 20.73
C VAL A 60 -5.44 -23.99 20.15
N HIS A 61 -5.56 -22.64 20.13
CA HIS A 61 -6.70 -21.95 19.56
C HIS A 61 -6.81 -22.21 18.04
N THR A 62 -5.71 -22.09 17.32
CA THR A 62 -5.65 -22.31 15.87
C THR A 62 -5.95 -23.78 15.54
N ILE A 63 -5.43 -24.73 16.32
CA ILE A 63 -5.69 -26.16 16.13
C ILE A 63 -7.19 -26.45 16.28
N LYS A 64 -7.81 -25.97 17.35
CA LYS A 64 -9.26 -26.12 17.56
C LYS A 64 -10.10 -25.46 16.47
N TYR A 65 -9.62 -24.33 15.94
CA TYR A 65 -10.28 -23.65 14.84
C TYR A 65 -10.19 -24.46 13.54
N TYR A 66 -9.04 -25.03 13.23
CA TYR A 66 -8.84 -25.92 12.07
C TYR A 66 -9.69 -27.19 12.19
N GLU A 67 -9.78 -27.76 13.38
CA GLU A 67 -10.71 -28.88 13.65
C GLU A 67 -12.16 -28.49 13.37
N LYS A 68 -12.61 -27.31 13.88
CA LYS A 68 -13.97 -26.79 13.63
C LYS A 68 -14.26 -26.61 12.13
N LEU A 69 -13.25 -26.22 11.35
CA LEU A 69 -13.35 -26.09 9.90
C LEU A 69 -13.25 -27.42 9.14
N GLY A 70 -12.97 -28.52 9.84
CA GLY A 70 -12.79 -29.83 9.21
C GLY A 70 -11.48 -29.98 8.42
N LEU A 71 -10.50 -29.13 8.69
CA LEU A 71 -9.16 -29.18 8.09
C LEU A 71 -8.29 -30.25 8.74
N ILE A 72 -8.54 -30.56 10.00
CA ILE A 72 -7.91 -31.63 10.76
C ILE A 72 -8.97 -32.47 11.47
N SER A 73 -8.69 -33.72 11.70
CA SER A 73 -9.58 -34.63 12.43
C SER A 73 -9.06 -34.89 13.86
N SER A 74 -9.98 -35.12 14.76
CA SER A 74 -9.69 -35.63 16.11
C SER A 74 -10.54 -36.86 16.40
N SER A 75 -10.03 -37.77 17.21
CA SER A 75 -10.79 -38.85 17.83
C SER A 75 -11.16 -38.46 19.26
N ARG A 76 -12.13 -39.22 19.87
CA ARG A 76 -12.40 -39.11 21.30
C ARG A 76 -11.96 -40.40 21.98
N ARG A 77 -11.23 -40.25 23.09
CA ARG A 77 -10.85 -41.40 23.90
C ARG A 77 -12.08 -41.99 24.59
N GLU A 78 -12.33 -43.25 24.42
CA GLU A 78 -13.51 -43.95 24.98
C GLU A 78 -13.62 -43.81 26.50
N GLN A 79 -12.50 -43.80 27.23
CA GLN A 79 -12.47 -43.72 28.68
C GLN A 79 -12.63 -42.34 29.29
N SER A 80 -12.33 -41.26 28.55
CA SER A 80 -12.23 -39.89 29.10
C SER A 80 -12.97 -38.83 28.32
N ASN A 81 -13.51 -39.16 27.15
CA ASN A 81 -14.18 -38.25 26.22
C ASN A 81 -13.30 -37.03 25.78
N TYR A 82 -12.01 -37.06 26.10
CA TYR A 82 -11.05 -36.01 25.68
C TYR A 82 -10.67 -36.20 24.19
N ARG A 83 -10.50 -35.05 23.50
CA ARG A 83 -10.00 -35.03 22.13
C ARG A 83 -8.59 -35.58 22.06
N SER A 84 -8.36 -36.39 21.07
CA SER A 84 -7.10 -37.05 20.81
C SER A 84 -6.71 -36.90 19.35
N TYR A 85 -5.43 -36.67 19.10
CA TYR A 85 -4.87 -36.38 17.79
C TYR A 85 -3.73 -37.39 17.49
N ASP A 86 -3.71 -37.91 16.30
CA ASP A 86 -2.75 -38.80 15.79
C ASP A 86 -1.60 -38.10 15.00
N VAL A 87 -0.68 -38.90 14.44
CA VAL A 87 0.40 -38.39 13.58
C VAL A 87 -0.15 -37.72 12.31
N LYS A 88 -1.29 -38.21 11.79
CA LYS A 88 -1.93 -37.65 10.62
C LYS A 88 -2.39 -36.20 10.90
N SER A 89 -2.93 -35.93 12.07
CA SER A 89 -3.28 -34.57 12.48
C SER A 89 -2.09 -33.62 12.47
N CYS A 90 -0.87 -34.11 12.79
CA CYS A 90 0.35 -33.30 12.68
C CYS A 90 0.67 -32.96 11.22
N THR A 91 0.55 -33.93 10.31
CA THR A 91 0.82 -33.71 8.88
C THR A 91 -0.23 -32.80 8.25
N ASP A 92 -1.49 -32.95 8.62
CA ASP A 92 -2.58 -32.12 8.15
C ASP A 92 -2.40 -30.64 8.58
N ILE A 93 -1.99 -30.43 9.84
CA ILE A 93 -1.65 -29.09 10.33
C ILE A 93 -0.48 -28.50 9.52
N TYR A 94 0.57 -29.28 9.28
CA TYR A 94 1.73 -28.82 8.53
C TYR A 94 1.33 -28.41 7.10
N GLU A 95 0.50 -29.20 6.46
CA GLU A 95 -0.04 -28.93 5.13
C GLU A 95 -0.88 -27.62 5.12
N CYS A 96 -1.78 -27.46 6.11
CA CYS A 96 -2.53 -26.21 6.28
C CYS A 96 -1.59 -25.01 6.46
N MET A 97 -0.56 -25.14 7.28
CA MET A 97 0.39 -24.05 7.54
C MET A 97 1.23 -23.72 6.30
N LYS A 98 1.59 -24.71 5.49
CA LYS A 98 2.26 -24.51 4.21
C LYS A 98 1.47 -23.55 3.31
N TYR A 99 0.20 -23.83 3.10
CA TYR A 99 -0.65 -22.95 2.29
C TYR A 99 -0.91 -21.59 2.95
N ARG A 100 -1.10 -21.56 4.28
CA ARG A 100 -1.25 -20.29 5.02
C ARG A 100 -0.03 -19.38 4.85
N ASN A 101 1.17 -19.94 4.91
CA ASN A 101 2.41 -19.17 4.73
C ASN A 101 2.61 -18.67 3.30
N MET A 102 1.97 -19.28 2.32
CA MET A 102 1.86 -18.78 0.94
C MET A 102 0.77 -17.72 0.77
N GLY A 103 -0.03 -17.45 1.82
CA GLY A 103 -1.08 -16.44 1.80
C GLY A 103 -2.45 -16.93 1.38
N PHE A 104 -2.67 -18.24 1.24
CA PHE A 104 -3.99 -18.78 0.90
C PHE A 104 -5.00 -18.56 2.02
N SER A 105 -6.25 -18.30 1.64
CA SER A 105 -7.36 -18.22 2.57
C SER A 105 -7.69 -19.61 3.14
N LEU A 106 -8.33 -19.66 4.32
CA LEU A 106 -8.78 -20.94 4.86
C LEU A 106 -9.82 -21.62 3.97
N LYS A 107 -10.57 -20.86 3.20
CA LYS A 107 -11.54 -21.39 2.22
C LYS A 107 -10.83 -22.11 1.07
N ASP A 108 -9.74 -21.50 0.55
CA ASP A 108 -8.93 -22.13 -0.50
C ASP A 108 -8.26 -23.41 0.01
N ILE A 109 -7.78 -23.40 1.26
CA ILE A 109 -7.18 -24.58 1.89
C ILE A 109 -8.22 -25.69 2.05
N GLN A 110 -9.44 -25.37 2.47
CA GLN A 110 -10.52 -26.36 2.54
C GLN A 110 -10.82 -26.99 1.18
N LEU A 111 -10.87 -26.16 0.14
CA LEU A 111 -11.08 -26.63 -1.23
C LEU A 111 -9.94 -27.56 -1.68
N LEU A 112 -8.71 -27.15 -1.49
CA LEU A 112 -7.52 -27.94 -1.85
C LEU A 112 -7.45 -29.29 -1.14
N LEU A 113 -7.79 -29.34 0.15
CA LEU A 113 -7.74 -30.57 0.93
C LEU A 113 -8.91 -31.53 0.63
N LYS A 114 -10.03 -31.01 0.15
CA LYS A 114 -11.22 -31.84 -0.15
C LYS A 114 -11.27 -32.33 -1.60
N GLU A 115 -10.96 -31.46 -2.53
CA GLU A 115 -11.22 -31.64 -3.96
C GLU A 115 -9.96 -31.40 -4.81
N GLY A 116 -8.83 -31.07 -4.16
CA GLY A 116 -7.66 -30.55 -4.84
C GLY A 116 -6.94 -31.57 -5.69
N ASP A 117 -7.05 -31.44 -6.99
CA ASP A 117 -6.12 -32.03 -7.94
C ASP A 117 -4.92 -31.10 -8.18
N ASN A 118 -3.92 -31.58 -8.91
CA ASN A 118 -2.74 -30.80 -9.23
C ASN A 118 -3.04 -29.59 -10.14
N ALA A 119 -4.11 -29.64 -10.95
CA ALA A 119 -4.49 -28.58 -11.85
C ALA A 119 -5.08 -27.40 -11.05
N LEU A 120 -5.97 -27.68 -10.09
CA LEU A 120 -6.50 -26.65 -9.20
C LEU A 120 -5.40 -26.02 -8.35
N LEU A 121 -4.52 -26.83 -7.75
CA LEU A 121 -3.39 -26.32 -6.96
C LEU A 121 -2.50 -25.40 -7.80
N SER A 122 -2.14 -25.84 -9.02
CA SER A 122 -1.31 -25.05 -9.94
C SER A 122 -1.97 -23.71 -10.28
N SER A 123 -3.27 -23.71 -10.56
CA SER A 123 -4.04 -22.50 -10.86
C SER A 123 -4.06 -21.51 -9.69
N LEU A 124 -4.29 -22.01 -8.46
CA LEU A 124 -4.29 -21.16 -7.27
C LEU A 124 -2.89 -20.60 -6.95
N LEU A 125 -1.84 -21.39 -7.14
CA LEU A 125 -0.45 -20.94 -6.98
C LEU A 125 -0.10 -19.86 -7.99
N GLU A 126 -0.47 -20.03 -9.25
CA GLU A 126 -0.24 -19.04 -10.30
C GLU A 126 -0.97 -17.73 -9.98
N LYS A 127 -2.26 -17.82 -9.63
CA LYS A 127 -3.04 -16.65 -9.22
C LYS A 127 -2.38 -15.91 -8.06
N ARG A 128 -1.95 -16.62 -7.01
CA ARG A 128 -1.30 -16.01 -5.84
C ARG A 128 0.05 -15.40 -6.19
N SER A 129 0.80 -16.00 -7.09
CA SER A 129 2.05 -15.44 -7.61
C SER A 129 1.81 -14.12 -8.33
N GLN A 130 0.77 -14.02 -9.15
CA GLN A 130 0.39 -12.79 -9.85
C GLN A 130 -0.09 -11.70 -8.88
N GLU A 131 -0.91 -12.06 -7.88
CA GLU A 131 -1.32 -11.12 -6.82
C GLU A 131 -0.11 -10.53 -6.09
N LEU A 132 0.84 -11.38 -5.69
CA LEU A 132 2.07 -10.94 -5.03
C LEU A 132 2.93 -10.04 -5.93
N ALA A 133 3.02 -10.33 -7.22
CA ALA A 133 3.74 -9.48 -8.17
C ALA A 133 3.12 -8.08 -8.25
N THR A 134 1.78 -8.00 -8.25
CA THR A 134 1.05 -6.72 -8.20
C THR A 134 1.31 -5.99 -6.87
N GLU A 135 1.16 -6.68 -5.72
CA GLU A 135 1.44 -6.10 -4.40
C GLU A 135 2.88 -5.53 -4.31
N VAL A 136 3.87 -6.26 -4.85
CA VAL A 136 5.27 -5.81 -4.89
C VAL A 136 5.41 -4.54 -5.73
N THR A 137 4.76 -4.48 -6.89
CA THR A 137 4.80 -3.30 -7.77
C THR A 137 4.20 -2.08 -7.07
N GLU A 138 3.05 -2.24 -6.42
CA GLU A 138 2.39 -1.18 -5.65
C GLU A 138 3.27 -0.67 -4.49
N LEU A 139 3.93 -1.58 -3.77
CA LEU A 139 4.85 -1.22 -2.69
C LEU A 139 6.09 -0.48 -3.20
N LEU A 140 6.63 -0.87 -4.36
CA LEU A 140 7.77 -0.18 -4.99
C LEU A 140 7.37 1.23 -5.43
N ASN A 141 6.20 1.41 -6.04
CA ASN A 141 5.66 2.71 -6.41
C ASN A 141 5.44 3.60 -5.18
N THR A 142 4.86 3.03 -4.13
CA THR A 142 4.66 3.76 -2.85
C THR A 142 5.99 4.21 -2.24
N ARG A 143 7.00 3.34 -2.24
CA ARG A 143 8.34 3.68 -1.76
C ARG A 143 8.96 4.81 -2.57
N GLU A 144 8.82 4.78 -3.89
CA GLU A 144 9.33 5.85 -4.77
C GLU A 144 8.65 7.18 -4.47
N LEU A 145 7.33 7.21 -4.29
CA LEU A 145 6.59 8.39 -3.88
C LEU A 145 7.09 8.96 -2.56
N ILE A 146 7.31 8.11 -1.55
CA ILE A 146 7.85 8.53 -0.24
C ILE A 146 9.25 9.15 -0.42
N GLU A 147 10.13 8.54 -1.20
CA GLU A 147 11.48 9.05 -1.41
C GLU A 147 11.48 10.38 -2.17
N ASN A 148 10.61 10.55 -3.15
CA ASN A 148 10.46 11.80 -3.88
C ASN A 148 9.93 12.91 -2.98
N TYR A 149 8.91 12.64 -2.20
CA TYR A 149 8.38 13.61 -1.22
C TYR A 149 9.41 13.96 -0.13
N ARG A 150 10.19 12.99 0.34
CA ARG A 150 11.28 13.22 1.29
C ARG A 150 12.36 14.15 0.73
N LYS A 151 12.74 13.99 -0.55
CA LYS A 151 13.67 14.88 -1.24
C LYS A 151 13.11 16.30 -1.36
N GLU A 152 11.84 16.43 -1.75
CA GLU A 152 11.16 17.72 -1.85
C GLU A 152 11.15 18.46 -0.50
N LEU A 153 10.82 17.77 0.59
CA LEU A 153 10.83 18.34 1.94
C LEU A 153 12.23 18.71 2.42
N ALA A 154 13.25 17.91 2.11
CA ALA A 154 14.63 18.23 2.49
C ALA A 154 15.14 19.51 1.82
N ASP A 155 14.66 19.80 0.62
CA ASP A 155 15.00 21.03 -0.11
C ASP A 155 14.12 22.22 0.29
N LEU A 156 12.97 21.99 0.89
CA LEU A 156 11.99 23.03 1.17
C LEU A 156 12.58 24.15 2.04
N ASP A 157 13.22 23.82 3.15
CA ASP A 157 13.79 24.81 4.07
C ASP A 157 14.85 25.69 3.38
N ARG A 158 15.63 25.10 2.47
CA ARG A 158 16.63 25.81 1.67
C ARG A 158 16.00 26.74 0.63
N ARG A 159 14.86 26.36 0.06
CA ARG A 159 14.15 27.06 -1.02
C ARG A 159 13.16 28.08 -0.50
N LEU A 160 12.70 27.92 0.73
CA LEU A 160 11.70 28.78 1.32
C LEU A 160 12.16 30.25 1.35
N GLY A 161 11.30 31.15 0.96
CA GLY A 161 11.61 32.56 0.84
C GLY A 161 12.48 32.94 -0.36
N LYS A 162 12.60 32.07 -1.37
CA LYS A 162 13.38 32.28 -2.58
C LYS A 162 12.59 31.94 -3.83
N TRP A 163 13.11 32.45 -4.95
CA TRP A 163 12.57 32.13 -6.26
C TRP A 163 13.65 31.55 -7.20
N TYR A 164 13.20 30.83 -8.22
CA TYR A 164 14.05 30.13 -9.19
C TYR A 164 13.41 30.19 -10.58
N ILE A 165 14.21 30.00 -11.62
CA ILE A 165 13.74 29.67 -12.96
C ILE A 165 14.00 28.18 -13.16
N GLU A 166 12.94 27.40 -13.30
CA GLU A 166 13.01 25.94 -13.35
C GLU A 166 12.21 25.41 -14.55
N ASP A 167 12.67 24.28 -15.10
CA ASP A 167 11.90 23.51 -16.05
C ASP A 167 10.94 22.59 -15.28
N CYS A 168 9.64 22.78 -15.49
CA CYS A 168 8.59 22.05 -14.82
C CYS A 168 7.85 21.12 -15.79
N SER A 169 7.39 19.98 -15.29
CA SER A 169 6.58 19.04 -16.08
C SER A 169 5.19 19.59 -16.34
N ASP A 170 4.58 19.11 -17.42
CA ASP A 170 3.16 19.29 -17.66
C ASP A 170 2.36 18.69 -16.51
N PHE A 171 1.16 19.20 -16.26
CA PHE A 171 0.24 18.65 -15.28
C PHE A 171 -1.22 18.80 -15.73
N TYR A 172 -2.07 17.92 -15.21
CA TYR A 172 -3.50 18.07 -15.33
C TYR A 172 -4.04 18.83 -14.13
N PHE A 173 -4.95 19.78 -14.38
CA PHE A 173 -5.64 20.52 -13.33
C PHE A 173 -7.14 20.33 -13.46
N ARG A 174 -7.79 20.03 -12.36
CA ARG A 174 -9.23 19.98 -12.24
C ARG A 174 -9.70 20.98 -11.22
N ARG A 175 -10.38 22.03 -11.69
CA ARG A 175 -10.96 23.07 -10.84
C ARG A 175 -12.17 22.52 -10.11
N GLN A 176 -12.32 22.87 -8.85
CA GLN A 176 -13.48 22.53 -8.02
C GLN A 176 -14.16 23.77 -7.44
N THR A 177 -13.49 24.92 -7.47
CA THR A 177 -14.08 26.19 -7.07
C THR A 177 -13.82 27.28 -8.11
N LYS A 178 -14.67 28.30 -8.08
CA LYS A 178 -14.44 29.60 -8.70
C LYS A 178 -14.55 30.65 -7.59
N GLY A 179 -13.43 31.24 -7.21
CA GLY A 179 -13.34 31.97 -5.96
C GLY A 179 -13.65 31.04 -4.77
N LEU A 180 -14.47 31.51 -3.85
CA LEU A 180 -14.92 30.75 -2.67
C LEU A 180 -16.14 29.83 -2.94
N ASN A 181 -16.72 29.90 -4.13
CA ASN A 181 -17.91 29.10 -4.45
C ASN A 181 -17.49 27.75 -5.07
N TYR A 182 -18.05 26.68 -4.55
CA TYR A 182 -17.93 25.39 -5.21
C TYR A 182 -18.59 25.41 -6.58
N MET A 183 -17.98 24.74 -7.54
CA MET A 183 -18.63 24.51 -8.83
C MET A 183 -19.85 23.60 -8.62
N ASP A 184 -20.79 23.62 -9.57
CA ASP A 184 -21.96 22.75 -9.51
C ASP A 184 -21.55 21.26 -9.57
N GLU A 185 -22.40 20.38 -9.02
CA GLU A 185 -22.13 18.95 -8.95
C GLU A 185 -21.85 18.36 -10.32
N ALA A 186 -22.56 18.81 -11.36
CA ALA A 186 -22.35 18.32 -12.73
C ALA A 186 -20.97 18.69 -13.29
N SER A 187 -20.39 19.81 -12.86
CA SER A 187 -19.01 20.21 -13.21
C SER A 187 -17.98 19.47 -12.38
N CYS A 188 -18.37 18.95 -11.21
CA CYS A 188 -17.51 18.19 -10.30
C CYS A 188 -17.60 16.68 -10.55
N GLU A 189 -18.58 16.20 -11.33
CA GLU A 189 -18.66 14.77 -11.70
C GLU A 189 -17.37 14.35 -12.39
N SER A 190 -16.64 13.53 -11.69
CA SER A 190 -15.48 12.85 -12.24
C SER A 190 -15.97 11.54 -12.84
N ASP A 191 -15.64 11.21 -14.04
CA ASP A 191 -15.87 9.90 -14.67
C ASP A 191 -15.41 8.70 -13.79
N GLY A 192 -15.79 8.70 -12.50
CA GLY A 192 -15.40 7.74 -11.48
C GLY A 192 -13.99 7.91 -10.91
N ILE A 193 -13.28 9.01 -11.22
CA ILE A 193 -11.91 9.22 -10.71
C ILE A 193 -11.95 9.93 -9.35
N ASN A 194 -11.51 9.21 -8.33
CA ASN A 194 -11.29 9.77 -7.00
C ASN A 194 -9.83 10.26 -6.87
N LEU A 195 -9.62 11.57 -7.06
CA LEU A 195 -8.27 12.15 -7.00
C LEU A 195 -7.58 12.01 -5.64
N ALA A 196 -8.34 11.81 -4.56
CA ALA A 196 -7.75 11.57 -3.24
C ALA A 196 -6.99 10.23 -3.17
N GLU A 197 -7.41 9.24 -3.96
CA GLU A 197 -6.72 7.93 -4.05
C GLU A 197 -5.36 8.04 -4.75
N TYR A 198 -5.15 9.10 -5.52
CA TYR A 198 -3.88 9.36 -6.20
C TYR A 198 -2.89 10.18 -5.36
N ALA A 199 -3.27 10.62 -4.15
CA ALA A 199 -2.32 11.31 -3.28
C ALA A 199 -1.18 10.36 -2.83
N PRO A 200 0.08 10.83 -2.78
CA PRO A 200 0.56 12.20 -2.98
C PRO A 200 0.88 12.58 -4.43
N LYS A 201 0.64 11.73 -5.45
CA LYS A 201 0.79 12.11 -6.87
C LYS A 201 -0.14 13.26 -7.25
N SER A 202 -1.37 13.26 -6.73
CA SER A 202 -2.25 14.41 -6.80
C SER A 202 -2.01 15.38 -5.65
N SER A 203 -2.09 16.67 -5.94
CA SER A 203 -1.84 17.75 -4.98
C SER A 203 -3.01 18.73 -4.95
N SER A 204 -3.24 19.36 -3.80
CA SER A 204 -4.08 20.53 -3.71
C SER A 204 -3.43 21.68 -4.49
N LEU A 205 -4.14 22.24 -5.46
CA LEU A 205 -3.64 23.25 -6.38
C LEU A 205 -4.53 24.49 -6.37
N LEU A 206 -3.89 25.64 -6.34
CA LEU A 206 -4.50 26.95 -6.57
C LEU A 206 -4.14 27.44 -7.97
N GLU A 207 -5.09 28.08 -8.64
CA GLU A 207 -4.85 28.91 -9.80
C GLU A 207 -5.23 30.35 -9.45
N LEU A 208 -4.28 31.25 -9.60
CA LEU A 208 -4.46 32.69 -9.38
C LEU A 208 -4.41 33.38 -10.73
N SER A 209 -5.54 33.91 -11.20
CA SER A 209 -5.56 34.62 -12.48
C SER A 209 -4.83 35.97 -12.37
N PRO A 210 -4.47 36.62 -13.49
CA PRO A 210 -3.84 37.94 -13.47
C PRO A 210 -4.66 39.00 -12.73
N GLU A 211 -6.00 38.89 -12.72
CA GLU A 211 -6.93 39.77 -12.02
C GLU A 211 -6.78 39.70 -10.50
N TYR A 212 -6.42 38.52 -9.98
CA TYR A 212 -6.14 38.36 -8.55
C TYR A 212 -5.01 39.30 -8.09
N PHE A 213 -3.98 39.46 -8.90
CA PHE A 213 -2.86 40.39 -8.64
C PHE A 213 -3.17 41.84 -8.85
N LYS A 214 -4.37 42.16 -9.41
CA LYS A 214 -4.90 43.52 -9.52
C LYS A 214 -5.85 43.89 -8.36
N GLY A 215 -6.04 42.99 -7.40
CA GLY A 215 -6.87 43.18 -6.22
C GLY A 215 -8.25 42.50 -6.28
N ASP A 216 -8.56 41.75 -7.34
CA ASP A 216 -9.77 40.92 -7.37
C ASP A 216 -9.51 39.58 -6.65
N LEU A 217 -9.69 39.56 -5.34
CA LEU A 217 -9.47 38.39 -4.50
C LEU A 217 -10.41 37.23 -4.82
N SER A 218 -11.44 37.41 -5.65
CA SER A 218 -12.30 36.32 -6.12
C SER A 218 -11.78 35.64 -7.38
N ALA A 219 -10.75 36.21 -8.02
CA ALA A 219 -10.18 35.70 -9.27
C ALA A 219 -9.18 34.57 -9.08
N PHE A 220 -9.59 33.56 -8.31
CA PHE A 220 -8.84 32.32 -8.12
C PHE A 220 -9.72 31.09 -8.28
N SER A 221 -9.10 29.96 -8.46
CA SER A 221 -9.75 28.65 -8.42
C SER A 221 -8.92 27.70 -7.57
N TRP A 222 -9.61 26.86 -6.82
CA TRP A 222 -8.99 25.74 -6.13
C TRP A 222 -9.40 24.42 -6.79
N GLY A 223 -8.52 23.43 -6.73
CA GLY A 223 -8.80 22.10 -7.23
C GLY A 223 -7.65 21.13 -6.97
N HIS A 224 -7.58 20.13 -7.81
CA HIS A 224 -6.52 19.12 -7.75
C HIS A 224 -5.64 19.19 -8.99
N GLY A 225 -4.32 19.19 -8.76
CA GLY A 225 -3.30 19.04 -9.79
C GLY A 225 -2.66 17.67 -9.72
N ILE A 226 -2.33 17.11 -10.87
CA ILE A 226 -1.59 15.86 -10.97
C ILE A 226 -0.55 15.97 -12.08
N SER A 227 0.73 15.72 -11.75
CA SER A 227 1.81 15.74 -12.75
C SER A 227 1.58 14.66 -13.81
N ILE A 228 1.87 15.00 -15.08
CA ILE A 228 1.72 14.05 -16.17
C ILE A 228 2.92 13.11 -16.17
N ASP A 229 2.63 11.82 -16.05
CA ASP A 229 3.53 10.71 -16.22
C ASP A 229 2.88 9.62 -17.08
N THR A 230 3.58 8.55 -17.37
CA THR A 230 3.07 7.44 -18.19
C THR A 230 1.88 6.73 -17.55
N ASP A 231 1.79 6.77 -16.21
CA ASP A 231 0.75 6.04 -15.47
C ASP A 231 -0.58 6.79 -15.45
N ASN A 232 -0.58 8.11 -15.68
CA ASN A 232 -1.77 8.94 -15.60
C ASN A 232 -2.17 9.62 -16.95
N ASP A 233 -1.58 9.21 -18.07
CA ASP A 233 -1.95 9.74 -19.38
C ASP A 233 -3.43 9.48 -19.74
N PHE A 234 -4.05 8.50 -19.09
CA PHE A 234 -5.49 8.27 -19.20
C PHE A 234 -6.37 9.44 -18.72
N MET A 235 -5.81 10.38 -17.98
CA MET A 235 -6.50 11.61 -17.56
C MET A 235 -6.78 12.56 -18.72
N LYS A 236 -6.05 12.42 -19.83
CA LYS A 236 -6.11 13.30 -21.00
C LYS A 236 -7.51 13.50 -21.55
N ASP A 237 -8.31 12.42 -21.59
CA ASP A 237 -9.64 12.41 -22.19
C ASP A 237 -10.76 12.49 -21.12
N LYS A 238 -10.40 12.78 -19.86
CA LYS A 238 -11.36 12.81 -18.78
C LYS A 238 -11.99 14.19 -18.62
N LYS A 239 -13.31 14.20 -18.44
CA LYS A 239 -14.08 15.41 -18.25
C LYS A 239 -13.59 16.23 -17.05
N GLY A 240 -13.46 17.53 -17.25
CA GLY A 240 -13.10 18.49 -16.21
C GLY A 240 -11.60 18.62 -15.94
N PHE A 241 -10.75 17.83 -16.61
CA PHE A 241 -9.30 18.00 -16.56
C PHE A 241 -8.83 18.91 -17.69
N GLU A 242 -8.01 19.88 -17.34
CA GLU A 242 -7.29 20.73 -18.27
C GLU A 242 -5.81 20.41 -18.19
N LYS A 243 -5.18 20.20 -19.34
CA LYS A 243 -3.74 20.07 -19.43
C LYS A 243 -3.08 21.44 -19.36
N ILE A 244 -2.26 21.65 -18.38
CA ILE A 244 -1.42 22.84 -18.24
C ILE A 244 -0.01 22.46 -18.70
N SER A 245 0.48 23.19 -19.70
CA SER A 245 1.83 22.98 -20.21
C SER A 245 2.86 23.42 -19.20
N GLY A 246 3.82 22.56 -18.96
CA GLY A 246 5.02 22.85 -18.19
C GLY A 246 6.01 23.72 -18.98
N GLY A 247 7.27 23.41 -18.87
CA GLY A 247 8.37 24.15 -19.46
C GLY A 247 8.98 25.12 -18.47
N ARG A 248 9.53 26.18 -18.98
CA ARG A 248 10.28 27.14 -18.16
C ARG A 248 9.33 28.01 -17.33
N MET A 249 9.48 27.95 -16.02
CA MET A 249 8.61 28.66 -15.07
C MET A 249 9.41 29.49 -14.08
N PHE A 250 8.85 30.64 -13.72
CA PHE A 250 9.24 31.35 -12.52
C PHE A 250 8.60 30.65 -11.33
N THR A 251 9.40 30.13 -10.41
CA THR A 251 8.95 29.34 -9.27
C THR A 251 9.35 30.03 -7.97
N ALA A 252 8.38 30.28 -7.08
CA ALA A 252 8.62 30.84 -5.74
C ALA A 252 8.13 29.88 -4.65
N TYR A 253 8.88 29.76 -3.56
CA TYR A 253 8.57 28.93 -2.41
C TYR A 253 8.18 29.79 -1.22
N LEU A 254 6.94 29.67 -0.75
CA LEU A 254 6.35 30.52 0.28
C LEU A 254 5.82 29.71 1.44
N CYS A 255 5.87 30.28 2.64
CA CYS A 255 5.14 29.83 3.82
C CYS A 255 4.17 30.94 4.23
N LEU A 256 2.89 30.62 4.26
CA LEU A 256 1.81 31.54 4.63
C LEU A 256 1.15 31.05 5.90
N GLY A 257 0.91 31.96 6.86
CA GLY A 257 0.04 31.71 8.00
C GLY A 257 -1.41 32.04 7.69
N GLY A 258 -2.36 31.46 8.47
CA GLY A 258 -3.77 31.82 8.41
C GLY A 258 -4.53 31.35 7.16
N HIS A 259 -5.64 32.03 6.88
CA HIS A 259 -6.53 31.69 5.79
C HIS A 259 -6.16 32.47 4.52
N TYR A 260 -5.45 31.83 3.59
CA TYR A 260 -4.90 32.49 2.38
C TYR A 260 -5.97 33.17 1.49
N ALA A 261 -7.27 32.79 1.62
CA ALA A 261 -8.35 33.37 0.83
C ALA A 261 -8.75 34.80 1.27
N SER A 262 -8.36 35.23 2.45
CA SER A 262 -8.66 36.55 3.01
C SER A 262 -7.51 37.56 2.89
N GLU A 263 -6.40 37.22 2.20
CA GLU A 263 -5.14 37.83 2.53
C GLU A 263 -4.39 38.37 1.33
N GLY A 264 -4.11 39.66 1.40
CA GLY A 264 -3.11 40.30 0.58
C GLY A 264 -1.69 39.72 0.73
N ASP A 265 -1.45 38.90 1.74
CA ASP A 265 -0.12 38.37 2.04
C ASP A 265 0.43 37.46 0.93
N LEU A 266 -0.40 36.57 0.38
CA LEU A 266 0.00 35.75 -0.76
C LEU A 266 0.40 36.59 -1.97
N ILE A 267 -0.38 37.62 -2.27
CA ILE A 267 -0.14 38.56 -3.36
C ILE A 267 1.15 39.30 -3.10
N ASN A 268 1.27 39.92 -1.93
CA ASN A 268 2.40 40.77 -1.57
C ASN A 268 3.72 39.97 -1.58
N GLU A 269 3.72 38.77 -0.98
CA GLU A 269 4.91 37.93 -0.95
C GLU A 269 5.29 37.45 -2.35
N PHE A 270 4.32 36.98 -3.15
CA PHE A 270 4.62 36.56 -4.52
C PHE A 270 5.13 37.71 -5.38
N LEU A 271 4.46 38.87 -5.32
CA LEU A 271 4.83 40.05 -6.09
C LEU A 271 6.20 40.59 -5.67
N ARG A 272 6.57 40.50 -4.39
CA ARG A 272 7.91 40.85 -3.91
C ARG A 272 8.98 40.06 -4.67
N TYR A 273 8.87 38.74 -4.75
CA TYR A 273 9.80 37.89 -5.49
C TYR A 273 9.72 38.10 -7.00
N TYR A 274 8.50 38.25 -7.53
CA TYR A 274 8.34 38.48 -8.97
C TYR A 274 8.96 39.79 -9.42
N ASN A 275 8.86 40.86 -8.61
CA ASN A 275 9.47 42.14 -8.91
C ASN A 275 11.01 42.15 -8.84
N GLU A 276 11.62 41.21 -8.12
CA GLU A 276 13.08 40.99 -8.21
C GLU A 276 13.47 40.43 -9.58
N TYR A 277 12.60 39.61 -10.18
CA TYR A 277 12.81 39.03 -11.51
C TYR A 277 12.37 39.97 -12.62
N LYS A 278 11.16 40.50 -12.53
CA LYS A 278 10.54 41.34 -13.55
C LYS A 278 9.51 42.26 -12.94
N SER A 279 9.67 43.57 -13.15
CA SER A 279 8.74 44.56 -12.64
C SER A 279 7.33 44.42 -13.21
N GLY A 280 6.33 44.58 -12.35
CA GLY A 280 4.92 44.60 -12.70
C GLY A 280 4.14 43.42 -12.08
N ILE A 281 3.04 43.06 -12.72
CA ILE A 281 2.19 41.93 -12.29
C ILE A 281 2.24 40.82 -13.32
N PRO A 282 1.98 39.55 -12.88
CA PRO A 282 1.88 38.41 -13.78
C PRO A 282 0.85 38.63 -14.88
N LYS A 283 1.18 38.22 -16.11
CA LYS A 283 0.27 38.30 -17.26
C LYS A 283 -0.40 36.94 -17.58
N ALA A 284 0.09 35.88 -16.98
CA ALA A 284 -0.47 34.53 -17.07
C ALA A 284 -0.90 34.06 -15.68
N PRO A 285 -1.73 33.03 -15.58
CA PRO A 285 -2.12 32.43 -14.31
C PRO A 285 -0.91 31.91 -13.54
N VAL A 286 -0.93 32.06 -12.20
CA VAL A 286 0.04 31.47 -11.29
C VAL A 286 -0.57 30.24 -10.66
N TYR A 287 0.14 29.12 -10.70
CA TYR A 287 -0.29 27.86 -10.15
C TYR A 287 0.42 27.55 -8.84
N GLY A 288 -0.35 27.40 -7.75
CA GLY A 288 0.17 27.19 -6.40
C GLY A 288 -0.03 25.76 -5.92
N PHE A 289 1.01 24.96 -5.97
CA PHE A 289 1.02 23.60 -5.39
C PHE A 289 1.23 23.69 -3.89
N ARG A 290 0.28 23.15 -3.12
CA ARG A 290 0.43 23.05 -1.67
C ARG A 290 1.32 21.85 -1.36
N LEU A 291 2.50 22.13 -0.81
CA LEU A 291 3.49 21.13 -0.46
C LEU A 291 3.20 20.50 0.91
N ARG A 292 2.77 21.33 1.86
CA ARG A 292 2.62 20.92 3.25
C ARG A 292 1.69 21.85 4.01
N ILE A 293 1.03 21.31 5.05
CA ILE A 293 0.34 22.07 6.09
C ILE A 293 0.98 21.73 7.43
N THR A 294 1.20 22.72 8.29
CA THR A 294 1.57 22.52 9.69
C THR A 294 0.74 23.41 10.59
N LEU A 295 0.67 23.06 11.85
CA LEU A 295 0.22 23.96 12.91
C LEU A 295 1.46 24.42 13.69
N ASP A 296 1.51 25.69 14.06
CA ASP A 296 2.56 26.18 14.94
C ASP A 296 2.23 25.91 16.41
N GLU A 297 3.09 26.38 17.32
CA GLU A 297 2.93 26.18 18.76
C GLU A 297 1.65 26.82 19.33
N THR A 298 1.07 27.79 18.65
CA THR A 298 -0.19 28.44 19.01
C THR A 298 -1.41 27.76 18.41
N GLY A 299 -1.19 26.75 17.55
CA GLY A 299 -2.23 26.09 16.79
C GLY A 299 -2.61 26.83 15.50
N GLU A 300 -1.88 27.89 15.15
CA GLU A 300 -2.10 28.59 13.88
C GLU A 300 -1.60 27.77 12.70
N ARG A 301 -2.44 27.70 11.66
CA ARG A 301 -2.14 26.95 10.44
C ARG A 301 -1.12 27.68 9.58
N LYS A 302 -0.12 26.93 9.11
CA LYS A 302 0.86 27.35 8.10
C LYS A 302 0.76 26.49 6.87
N ASP A 303 0.65 27.13 5.73
CA ASP A 303 0.59 26.52 4.41
C ASP A 303 1.88 26.80 3.65
N TYR A 304 2.50 25.75 3.13
CA TYR A 304 3.72 25.83 2.33
C TYR A 304 3.36 25.61 0.87
N PHE A 305 3.73 26.58 0.03
CA PHE A 305 3.41 26.58 -1.39
C PHE A 305 4.66 26.66 -2.27
N ARG A 306 4.55 25.98 -3.39
CA ARG A 306 5.37 26.20 -4.59
C ARG A 306 4.47 26.91 -5.61
N LEU A 307 4.71 28.18 -5.87
CA LEU A 307 3.97 28.98 -6.85
C LEU A 307 4.74 29.02 -8.16
N GLN A 308 4.09 28.72 -9.26
CA GLN A 308 4.69 28.58 -10.58
C GLN A 308 3.97 29.45 -11.59
N LEU A 309 4.72 30.28 -12.30
CA LEU A 309 4.25 31.15 -13.37
C LEU A 309 4.93 30.76 -14.68
N PRO A 310 4.20 30.37 -15.74
CA PRO A 310 4.76 30.15 -17.07
C PRO A 310 5.45 31.40 -17.63
N LEU A 311 6.63 31.22 -18.27
CA LEU A 311 7.44 32.30 -18.82
C LEU A 311 7.33 32.40 -20.33
#